data_3f4fd70fe4ce7d455dd47049f52c6025
#
_entry.id   3f4fd70fe4ce7d455dd47049f52c6025
#
_cell.length_a   1.000
_cell.length_b   1.000
_cell.length_c   1.000
_cell.angle_alpha   90.00
_cell.angle_beta   90.00
_cell.angle_gamma   90.00
#
_symmetry.space_group_name_H-M   'P 1'
#
loop_
_entity.id
_entity.type
_entity.pdbx_description
1 polymer ?
#
loop_
_entity_poly.entity_id
_entity_poly.type
_entity_poly.pdbx_seq_one_letter_code
_entity_poly.pdbx_strand_id
1 'polypeptide(L)'
;MCIRDSYEAGGIAKDGAKLVTAVSCVNVPKFTVIVGGSHGAGNYGMCGRAYDPRFLFMWPNSRISVMGGPQAADVLTTVKQDQRGREGLDPLEGDELEAFRKPILDKYETEGSPYYSTARLWDDGIIDPRDTRDVLGLCLAAARNAPLPDDRYGIFRM
;
A
#
# COMPACT_ATOMS: atom_id res chain seq x y z
N MET A 1 8.15 8.37 17.82
CA MET A 1 9.05 7.35 17.22
C MET A 1 8.18 6.39 16.41
N CYS A 2 8.34 6.37 15.12
CA CYS A 2 7.59 5.47 14.26
C CYS A 2 8.13 4.04 14.46
N ILE A 3 7.24 3.04 14.53
CA ILE A 3 7.64 1.61 14.54
C ILE A 3 8.62 1.33 13.39
N ARG A 4 8.49 2.07 12.30
CA ARG A 4 9.35 1.99 11.13
C ARG A 4 10.82 2.30 11.42
N ASP A 5 11.12 3.27 12.28
CA ASP A 5 12.50 3.71 12.58
C ASP A 5 13.31 2.59 13.25
N SER A 6 12.70 1.81 14.13
CA SER A 6 13.36 0.66 14.75
C SER A 6 13.58 -0.50 13.77
N TYR A 7 12.66 -0.72 12.83
CA TYR A 7 12.84 -1.72 11.77
C TYR A 7 13.87 -1.29 10.74
N GLU A 8 13.95 -0.01 10.41
CA GLU A 8 14.98 0.53 9.53
C GLU A 8 16.37 0.40 10.15
N ALA A 9 16.51 0.73 11.44
CA ALA A 9 17.75 0.50 12.19
C ALA A 9 18.10 -1.00 12.28
N GLY A 10 17.11 -1.89 12.31
CA GLY A 10 17.27 -3.35 12.29
C GLY A 10 17.61 -3.95 10.92
N GLY A 11 17.64 -3.13 9.84
CA GLY A 11 18.03 -3.58 8.50
C GLY A 11 16.87 -4.02 7.61
N ILE A 12 15.64 -3.57 7.85
CA ILE A 12 14.48 -3.93 7.04
C ILE A 12 14.63 -3.57 5.56
N ALA A 13 15.41 -2.53 5.24
CA ALA A 13 15.68 -2.14 3.86
C ALA A 13 16.38 -3.28 3.10
N LYS A 14 17.39 -3.90 3.72
CA LYS A 14 18.12 -5.04 3.15
C LYS A 14 17.26 -6.29 3.03
N ASP A 15 16.48 -6.60 4.05
CA ASP A 15 15.63 -7.79 4.04
C ASP A 15 14.40 -7.58 3.14
N GLY A 16 13.82 -6.39 3.12
CA GLY A 16 12.77 -5.99 2.20
C GLY A 16 13.20 -6.02 0.74
N ALA A 17 14.45 -5.66 0.44
CA ALA A 17 15.01 -5.76 -0.91
C ALA A 17 15.01 -7.21 -1.44
N LYS A 18 15.28 -8.19 -0.59
CA LYS A 18 15.21 -9.61 -0.96
C LYS A 18 13.78 -10.03 -1.31
N LEU A 19 12.80 -9.61 -0.51
CA LEU A 19 11.39 -9.90 -0.76
C LEU A 19 10.92 -9.24 -2.07
N VAL A 20 11.22 -7.96 -2.26
CA VAL A 20 10.89 -7.21 -3.48
C VAL A 20 11.51 -7.86 -4.71
N THR A 21 12.77 -8.28 -4.60
CA THR A 21 13.48 -8.99 -5.66
C THR A 21 12.78 -10.32 -6.02
N ALA A 22 12.45 -11.12 -5.03
CA ALA A 22 11.75 -12.38 -5.25
C ALA A 22 10.40 -12.17 -5.94
N VAL A 23 9.59 -11.22 -5.42
CA VAL A 23 8.26 -10.93 -5.97
C VAL A 23 8.32 -10.36 -7.37
N SER A 24 9.29 -9.52 -7.69
CA SER A 24 9.41 -8.88 -9.00
C SER A 24 9.96 -9.80 -10.09
N CYS A 25 10.82 -10.76 -9.73
CA CYS A 25 11.56 -11.57 -10.70
C CYS A 25 10.94 -12.95 -10.96
N VAL A 26 10.15 -13.46 -10.04
CA VAL A 26 9.51 -14.76 -10.22
C VAL A 26 8.39 -14.69 -11.27
N ASN A 27 8.36 -15.65 -12.19
CA ASN A 27 7.40 -15.66 -13.30
C ASN A 27 6.12 -16.48 -13.02
N VAL A 28 5.94 -16.95 -11.79
CA VAL A 28 4.69 -17.63 -11.40
C VAL A 28 3.53 -16.65 -11.30
N PRO A 29 2.28 -17.09 -11.57
CA PRO A 29 1.10 -16.27 -11.34
C PRO A 29 1.01 -15.85 -9.86
N LYS A 30 0.87 -14.56 -9.62
CA LYS A 30 0.76 -13.98 -8.27
C LYS A 30 -0.66 -13.47 -8.09
N PHE A 31 -1.27 -13.79 -6.95
CA PHE A 31 -2.60 -13.33 -6.58
C PHE A 31 -2.50 -12.53 -5.28
N THR A 32 -3.04 -11.34 -5.27
CA THR A 32 -2.99 -10.46 -4.12
C THR A 32 -4.39 -10.16 -3.63
N VAL A 33 -4.62 -10.29 -2.33
CA VAL A 33 -5.87 -9.87 -1.68
C VAL A 33 -5.53 -8.88 -0.59
N ILE A 34 -6.03 -7.66 -0.72
CA ILE A 34 -5.87 -6.61 0.29
C ILE A 34 -7.00 -6.77 1.31
N VAL A 35 -6.65 -7.28 2.49
CA VAL A 35 -7.61 -7.58 3.58
C VAL A 35 -7.71 -6.45 4.60
N GLY A 36 -6.75 -5.53 4.60
CA GLY A 36 -6.64 -4.42 5.54
C GLY A 36 -5.92 -3.24 4.88
N GLY A 37 -5.00 -2.61 5.60
CA GLY A 37 -4.22 -1.49 5.06
C GLY A 37 -3.08 -1.95 4.15
N SER A 38 -3.00 -1.38 2.93
CA SER A 38 -1.88 -1.55 2.01
C SER A 38 -1.26 -0.19 1.74
N HIS A 39 -0.12 0.10 2.36
CA HIS A 39 0.50 1.41 2.35
C HIS A 39 1.98 1.36 1.99
N GLY A 40 2.45 2.32 1.19
CA GLY A 40 3.85 2.57 0.92
C GLY A 40 4.61 1.37 0.37
N ALA A 41 5.82 1.16 0.89
CA ALA A 41 6.72 0.09 0.44
C ALA A 41 6.19 -1.33 0.67
N GLY A 42 5.31 -1.53 1.66
CA GLY A 42 4.64 -2.82 1.89
C GLY A 42 3.80 -3.27 0.70
N ASN A 43 3.22 -2.32 -0.04
CA ASN A 43 2.47 -2.59 -1.26
C ASN A 43 3.36 -3.26 -2.33
N TYR A 44 4.62 -2.82 -2.45
CA TYR A 44 5.58 -3.44 -3.38
C TYR A 44 5.98 -4.85 -2.92
N GLY A 45 6.43 -5.00 -1.69
CA GLY A 45 6.91 -6.27 -1.16
C GLY A 45 5.84 -7.37 -1.16
N MET A 46 4.58 -7.01 -1.05
CA MET A 46 3.44 -7.94 -1.07
C MET A 46 2.75 -8.04 -2.43
N CYS A 47 3.46 -7.74 -3.52
CA CYS A 47 2.95 -7.80 -4.88
C CYS A 47 1.69 -6.95 -5.11
N GLY A 48 1.77 -5.66 -4.75
CA GLY A 48 0.72 -4.70 -5.13
C GLY A 48 0.72 -4.42 -6.64
N ARG A 49 -0.15 -3.53 -7.08
CA ARG A 49 -0.40 -3.27 -8.52
C ARG A 49 0.86 -3.00 -9.33
N ALA A 50 1.87 -2.34 -8.75
CA ALA A 50 3.12 -2.01 -9.43
C ALA A 50 3.97 -3.24 -9.84
N TYR A 51 3.76 -4.39 -9.22
CA TYR A 51 4.45 -5.63 -9.56
C TYR A 51 3.59 -6.62 -10.34
N ASP A 52 2.56 -6.12 -10.98
CA ASP A 52 1.73 -6.82 -11.97
C ASP A 52 1.28 -8.21 -11.47
N PRO A 53 0.52 -8.27 -10.36
CA PRO A 53 -0.11 -9.51 -9.97
C PRO A 53 -1.08 -9.96 -11.07
N ARG A 54 -1.25 -11.27 -11.25
CA ARG A 54 -2.22 -11.80 -12.21
C ARG A 54 -3.64 -11.35 -11.86
N PHE A 55 -3.95 -11.28 -10.55
CA PHE A 55 -5.17 -10.73 -10.02
C PHE A 55 -4.89 -10.02 -8.69
N LEU A 56 -5.55 -8.91 -8.48
CA LEU A 56 -5.53 -8.15 -7.24
C LEU A 56 -6.95 -7.82 -6.81
N PHE A 57 -7.35 -8.28 -5.65
CA PHE A 57 -8.66 -8.01 -5.08
C PHE A 57 -8.57 -7.24 -3.77
N MET A 58 -9.67 -6.59 -3.42
CA MET A 58 -9.80 -5.87 -2.17
C MET A 58 -10.99 -6.40 -1.37
N TRP A 59 -10.85 -6.45 -0.05
CA TRP A 59 -12.00 -6.62 0.84
C TRP A 59 -12.69 -5.27 1.07
N PRO A 60 -14.00 -5.24 1.40
CA PRO A 60 -14.75 -3.98 1.57
C PRO A 60 -14.21 -3.05 2.65
N ASN A 61 -13.55 -3.61 3.68
CA ASN A 61 -12.94 -2.86 4.79
C ASN A 61 -11.49 -2.45 4.54
N SER A 62 -10.93 -2.82 3.40
CA SER A 62 -9.51 -2.53 3.10
C SER A 62 -9.27 -1.05 2.79
N ARG A 63 -8.01 -0.65 2.84
CA ARG A 63 -7.55 0.70 2.47
C ARG A 63 -6.25 0.59 1.69
N ILE A 64 -6.14 1.44 0.67
CA ILE A 64 -4.93 1.56 -0.14
C ILE A 64 -4.53 3.02 -0.28
N SER A 65 -3.26 3.34 0.01
CA SER A 65 -2.72 4.69 -0.16
C SER A 65 -1.18 4.68 -0.04
N VAL A 66 -0.56 5.82 -0.31
CA VAL A 66 0.90 5.98 -0.14
C VAL A 66 1.32 5.80 1.32
N MET A 67 0.51 6.31 2.26
CA MET A 67 0.69 6.14 3.71
C MET A 67 -0.67 6.16 4.41
N GLY A 68 -0.74 5.74 5.67
CA GLY A 68 -1.97 5.83 6.44
C GLY A 68 -2.42 7.29 6.62
N GLY A 69 -3.74 7.53 6.60
CA GLY A 69 -4.30 8.89 6.74
C GLY A 69 -3.81 9.64 7.98
N PRO A 70 -3.87 9.07 9.18
CA PRO A 70 -3.31 9.70 10.38
C PRO A 70 -1.84 10.06 10.25
N GLN A 71 -1.03 9.16 9.68
CA GLN A 71 0.40 9.41 9.46
C GLN A 71 0.63 10.54 8.47
N ALA A 72 -0.16 10.61 7.40
CA ALA A 72 -0.09 11.72 6.43
C ALA A 72 -0.44 13.06 7.09
N ALA A 73 -1.49 13.08 7.90
CA ALA A 73 -1.89 14.27 8.65
C ALA A 73 -0.80 14.73 9.62
N ASP A 74 -0.14 13.80 10.32
CA ASP A 74 0.97 14.11 11.24
C ASP A 74 2.19 14.71 10.52
N VAL A 75 2.59 14.09 9.40
CA VAL A 75 3.72 14.58 8.59
C VAL A 75 3.43 15.99 8.05
N LEU A 76 2.26 16.20 7.45
CA LEU A 76 1.88 17.51 6.91
C LEU A 76 1.73 18.57 8.03
N THR A 77 1.26 18.18 9.19
CA THR A 77 1.21 19.06 10.37
C THR A 77 2.62 19.49 10.76
N THR A 78 3.57 18.55 10.87
CA THR A 78 4.97 18.88 11.20
C THR A 78 5.56 19.86 10.18
N VAL A 79 5.40 19.60 8.89
CA VAL A 79 5.87 20.50 7.83
C VAL A 79 5.23 21.89 7.95
N LYS A 80 3.94 21.96 8.26
CA LYS A 80 3.24 23.24 8.44
C LYS A 80 3.71 24.00 9.67
N GLN A 81 3.95 23.30 10.77
CA GLN A 81 4.52 23.88 11.99
C GLN A 81 5.92 24.45 11.74
N ASP A 82 6.78 23.70 11.07
CA ASP A 82 8.13 24.15 10.70
C ASP A 82 8.10 25.38 9.79
N GLN A 83 7.15 25.43 8.85
CA GLN A 83 6.94 26.58 8.00
C GLN A 83 6.56 27.81 8.83
N ARG A 84 5.57 27.70 9.71
CA ARG A 84 5.10 28.79 10.58
C ARG A 84 6.24 29.28 11.48
N GLY A 85 7.01 28.38 12.05
CA GLY A 85 8.18 28.75 12.86
C GLY A 85 9.21 29.59 12.11
N ARG A 86 9.46 29.27 10.82
CA ARG A 86 10.36 30.09 9.97
C ARG A 86 9.78 31.48 9.66
N GLU A 87 8.45 31.60 9.59
CA GLU A 87 7.73 32.84 9.36
C GLU A 87 7.53 33.64 10.65
N GLY A 88 7.94 33.12 11.82
CA GLY A 88 7.77 33.76 13.12
C GLY A 88 6.32 33.75 13.63
N LEU A 89 5.50 32.82 13.15
CA LEU A 89 4.11 32.64 13.54
C LEU A 89 4.00 31.57 14.63
N ASP A 90 2.98 31.70 15.47
CA ASP A 90 2.68 30.73 16.51
C ASP A 90 2.29 29.37 15.90
N PRO A 91 2.58 28.25 16.58
CA PRO A 91 2.15 26.91 16.17
C PRO A 91 0.64 26.81 16.01
N LEU A 92 0.19 25.90 15.12
CA LEU A 92 -1.23 25.54 15.04
C LEU A 92 -1.61 24.73 16.28
N GLU A 93 -2.65 25.14 16.99
CA GLU A 93 -3.15 24.44 18.18
C GLU A 93 -4.69 24.40 18.17
N GLY A 94 -5.25 23.49 18.96
CA GLY A 94 -6.69 23.39 19.16
C GLY A 94 -7.49 23.28 17.85
N ASP A 95 -8.48 24.14 17.68
CA ASP A 95 -9.41 24.11 16.56
C ASP A 95 -8.72 24.40 15.21
N GLU A 96 -7.68 25.22 15.17
CA GLU A 96 -6.93 25.51 13.95
C GLU A 96 -6.16 24.26 13.46
N LEU A 97 -5.59 23.52 14.37
CA LEU A 97 -4.91 22.26 14.07
C LEU A 97 -5.89 21.22 13.54
N GLU A 98 -7.02 21.06 14.19
CA GLU A 98 -8.08 20.15 13.74
C GLU A 98 -8.63 20.55 12.35
N ALA A 99 -8.87 21.83 12.11
CA ALA A 99 -9.31 22.35 10.82
C ALA A 99 -8.28 22.08 9.71
N PHE A 100 -7.00 22.10 10.03
CA PHE A 100 -5.94 21.75 9.09
C PHE A 100 -5.87 20.24 8.82
N ARG A 101 -6.03 19.40 9.84
CA ARG A 101 -5.90 17.93 9.75
C ARG A 101 -7.10 17.27 9.09
N LYS A 102 -8.29 17.74 9.36
CA LYS A 102 -9.55 17.14 8.91
C LYS A 102 -9.63 16.93 7.39
N PRO A 103 -9.37 17.92 6.53
CA PRO A 103 -9.42 17.72 5.08
C PRO A 103 -8.44 16.64 4.58
N ILE A 104 -7.29 16.50 5.25
CA ILE A 104 -6.29 15.47 4.91
C ILE A 104 -6.85 14.09 5.24
N LEU A 105 -7.38 13.93 6.44
CA LEU A 105 -7.99 12.67 6.89
C LEU A 105 -9.17 12.26 6.01
N ASP A 106 -10.07 13.19 5.72
CA ASP A 106 -11.25 12.97 4.88
C ASP A 106 -10.86 12.56 3.46
N LYS A 107 -9.82 13.18 2.91
CA LYS A 107 -9.26 12.81 1.61
C LYS A 107 -8.72 11.38 1.61
N TYR A 108 -7.89 11.02 2.60
CA TYR A 108 -7.32 9.69 2.70
C TYR A 108 -8.39 8.60 2.96
N GLU A 109 -9.43 8.91 3.73
CA GLU A 109 -10.54 7.99 3.95
C GLU A 109 -11.34 7.76 2.65
N THR A 110 -11.61 8.82 1.90
CA THR A 110 -12.37 8.74 0.64
C THR A 110 -11.56 8.06 -0.45
N GLU A 111 -10.33 8.53 -0.71
CA GLU A 111 -9.50 8.06 -1.82
C GLU A 111 -8.81 6.73 -1.52
N GLY A 112 -8.63 6.38 -0.25
CA GLY A 112 -8.11 5.08 0.18
C GLY A 112 -9.14 3.96 0.17
N SER A 113 -10.40 4.26 -0.05
CA SER A 113 -11.49 3.29 -0.09
C SER A 113 -11.34 2.28 -1.24
N PRO A 114 -11.71 1.00 -1.05
CA PRO A 114 -11.70 0.01 -2.13
C PRO A 114 -12.64 0.39 -3.28
N TYR A 115 -13.76 1.04 -2.99
CA TYR A 115 -14.69 1.51 -4.03
C TYR A 115 -14.07 2.59 -4.91
N TYR A 116 -13.26 3.46 -4.33
CA TYR A 116 -12.53 4.48 -5.08
C TYR A 116 -11.45 3.84 -5.97
N SER A 117 -10.75 2.84 -5.46
CA SER A 117 -9.71 2.08 -6.16
C SER A 117 -10.30 1.30 -7.35
N THR A 118 -11.32 0.51 -7.09
CA THR A 118 -11.98 -0.32 -8.11
C THR A 118 -12.60 0.52 -9.23
N ALA A 119 -13.22 1.65 -8.90
CA ALA A 119 -13.78 2.58 -9.89
C ALA A 119 -12.71 3.16 -10.84
N ARG A 120 -11.43 3.08 -10.46
CA ARG A 120 -10.27 3.53 -11.25
C ARG A 120 -9.46 2.39 -11.84
N LEU A 121 -9.94 1.17 -11.72
CA LEU A 121 -9.28 -0.04 -12.23
C LEU A 121 -7.87 -0.25 -11.63
N TRP A 122 -7.69 0.13 -10.36
CA TRP A 122 -6.44 -0.13 -9.65
C TRP A 122 -6.36 -1.56 -9.13
N ASP A 123 -7.47 -2.24 -9.10
CA ASP A 123 -7.65 -3.64 -8.72
C ASP A 123 -8.65 -4.31 -9.65
N ASP A 124 -8.81 -5.61 -9.51
CA ASP A 124 -9.70 -6.42 -10.34
C ASP A 124 -11.09 -6.60 -9.70
N GLY A 125 -11.32 -5.99 -8.54
CA GLY A 125 -12.62 -5.93 -7.90
C GLY A 125 -12.60 -6.10 -6.38
N ILE A 126 -13.77 -5.83 -5.80
CA ILE A 126 -14.03 -6.03 -4.38
C ILE A 126 -14.69 -7.39 -4.21
N ILE A 127 -14.17 -8.20 -3.29
CA ILE A 127 -14.71 -9.53 -3.00
C ILE A 127 -15.21 -9.62 -1.56
N ASP A 128 -16.29 -10.35 -1.34
CA ASP A 128 -16.71 -10.70 0.02
C ASP A 128 -15.64 -11.60 0.66
N PRO A 129 -15.22 -11.34 1.90
CA PRO A 129 -14.27 -12.20 2.62
C PRO A 129 -14.63 -13.68 2.59
N ARG A 130 -15.92 -14.03 2.60
CA ARG A 130 -16.42 -15.41 2.55
C ARG A 130 -16.14 -16.10 1.22
N ASP A 131 -16.11 -15.35 0.13
CA ASP A 131 -15.94 -15.86 -1.23
C ASP A 131 -14.46 -15.93 -1.63
N THR A 132 -13.54 -15.48 -0.77
CA THR A 132 -12.09 -15.37 -1.08
C THR A 132 -11.52 -16.69 -1.58
N ARG A 133 -11.89 -17.81 -0.97
CA ARG A 133 -11.41 -19.15 -1.38
C ARG A 133 -11.88 -19.53 -2.78
N ASP A 134 -13.13 -19.30 -3.09
CA ASP A 134 -13.72 -19.68 -4.37
C ASP A 134 -13.19 -18.80 -5.50
N VAL A 135 -13.07 -17.50 -5.25
CA VAL A 135 -12.47 -16.55 -6.19
C VAL A 135 -11.01 -16.92 -6.48
N LEU A 136 -10.20 -17.18 -5.46
CA LEU A 136 -8.80 -17.60 -5.66
C LEU A 136 -8.72 -18.97 -6.36
N GLY A 137 -9.64 -19.89 -6.09
CA GLY A 137 -9.74 -21.18 -6.79
C GLY A 137 -9.99 -21.00 -8.29
N LEU A 138 -10.90 -20.11 -8.66
CA LEU A 138 -11.18 -19.74 -10.06
C LEU A 138 -9.96 -19.07 -10.72
N CYS A 139 -9.31 -18.16 -10.00
CA CYS A 139 -8.09 -17.47 -10.50
C CYS A 139 -6.95 -18.48 -10.76
N LEU A 140 -6.76 -19.45 -9.87
CA LEU A 140 -5.78 -20.53 -10.05
C LEU A 140 -6.13 -21.41 -11.24
N ALA A 141 -7.39 -21.77 -11.42
CA ALA A 141 -7.87 -22.56 -12.56
C ALA A 141 -7.62 -21.79 -13.87
N ALA A 142 -7.95 -20.51 -13.90
CA ALA A 142 -7.70 -19.65 -15.06
C ALA A 142 -6.20 -19.52 -15.40
N ALA A 143 -5.36 -19.33 -14.37
CA ALA A 143 -3.93 -19.17 -14.56
C ALA A 143 -3.22 -20.45 -15.09
N ARG A 144 -3.78 -21.62 -14.79
CA ARG A 144 -3.25 -22.90 -15.29
C ARG A 144 -3.44 -23.14 -16.78
N ASN A 145 -4.26 -22.33 -17.46
CA ASN A 145 -4.48 -22.45 -18.91
C ASN A 145 -3.28 -21.93 -19.74
N ALA A 146 -2.32 -21.24 -19.13
CA ALA A 146 -1.12 -20.77 -19.79
C ALA A 146 0.12 -21.52 -19.24
N PRO A 147 1.11 -21.85 -20.09
CA PRO A 147 2.36 -22.39 -19.61
C PRO A 147 3.09 -21.37 -18.75
N LEU A 148 3.80 -21.87 -17.71
CA LEU A 148 4.69 -21.03 -16.94
C LEU A 148 5.95 -20.75 -17.75
N PRO A 149 6.35 -19.47 -17.91
CA PRO A 149 7.62 -19.15 -18.53
C PRO A 149 8.79 -19.56 -17.64
N ASP A 150 9.96 -19.77 -18.24
CA ASP A 150 11.17 -20.02 -17.50
C ASP A 150 11.58 -18.80 -16.66
N ASP A 151 12.00 -19.05 -15.42
CA ASP A 151 12.52 -18.01 -14.55
C ASP A 151 13.88 -17.51 -15.04
N ARG A 152 14.01 -16.19 -15.15
CA ARG A 152 15.28 -15.52 -15.49
C ARG A 152 15.55 -14.44 -14.46
N TYR A 153 16.41 -14.76 -13.51
CA TYR A 153 16.82 -13.78 -12.50
C TYR A 153 17.92 -12.88 -13.05
N GLY A 154 17.77 -11.58 -12.82
CA GLY A 154 18.80 -10.61 -13.13
C GLY A 154 19.95 -10.65 -12.13
N ILE A 155 20.99 -9.87 -12.39
CA ILE A 155 22.09 -9.66 -11.42
C ILE A 155 21.61 -8.59 -10.43
N PHE A 156 21.52 -8.97 -9.16
CA PHE A 156 21.11 -8.06 -8.08
C PHE A 156 22.34 -7.45 -7.42
N ARG A 157 22.32 -6.12 -7.33
CA ARG A 157 23.27 -5.38 -6.49
C ARG A 157 22.49 -4.85 -5.28
N MET A 158 22.94 -5.21 -4.09
CA MET A 158 22.43 -4.71 -2.82
C MET A 158 23.51 -3.90 -2.12
#